data_32f6163b4e0b2fac292da5e0e57490d6
#
_entry.id   32f6163b4e0b2fac292da5e0e57490d6
#
_cell.length_a   1.000
_cell.length_b   1.000
_cell.length_c   1.000
_cell.angle_alpha   90.00
_cell.angle_beta   90.00
_cell.angle_gamma   90.00
#
_symmetry.space_group_name_H-M   'P 1'
#
loop_
_entity.id
_entity.type
_entity.pdbx_description
1 polymer ?
#
loop_
_entity_poly.entity_id
_entity_poly.type
_entity_poly.pdbx_seq_one_letter_code
_entity_poly.pdbx_strand_id
1 'polypeptide(L)'
;MPEIKVTPLGAGQDVGRSCILVSIAGKNVMLDCGMHMGYNDDRRFPDFSYITQNGRLTDFLDCVIISHFHLDHCGALPYFSEMVGYDGPIYMSHPTKAICPILLEDYRKITVDKKGETNFFTSQMIKDCMKKVVAVHLHQTVQVDEELEIKAYYAGHVLGAAMFQIKVGCESVVYTGDYNMTPDRHLGAAWIDKCRPDLLITESTYATTIRDSKRCRERDFLKKVLIPVFALGRAQELCILLETFWERMNLKAPIYFSTGLTEKANHYYKLFITWTNQKIRKTFVQRNMFEFKHIKAFDRAFADNPGPMVIMPGYCVQGTVGHKILSGQRKLEMEGRQILEVKMQVEYMSFSAHADAKGIMQLIRQAEPRNVLLVHGEAKKMEFLRQKIEQEFHVSCFMPANGETTTILTNPCIPVDISLGLLKRETAIGAAPDAKKPKLMHGTLLMKDNSFRLVSPEQALKELGLAEHQLRFTCRVHIQDPRKEHETVLRVYNHLKGILKDYSVQHLPDGSITVESILIQATAHSEDQGTKVLLVSWTYQDEELGSYLTSLLKKGLPQSTP
;
A
#
# COMPACT_ATOMS: atom_id res chain seq x y z
N MET A 1 -14.48 -3.77 18.59
CA MET A 1 -14.31 -3.34 17.18
C MET A 1 -12.87 -3.63 16.84
N PRO A 2 -12.56 -4.06 15.63
CA PRO A 2 -11.16 -4.24 15.23
C PRO A 2 -10.43 -2.90 15.28
N GLU A 3 -9.15 -2.93 15.69
CA GLU A 3 -8.36 -1.73 15.94
C GLU A 3 -6.89 -1.97 15.61
N ILE A 4 -6.24 -0.94 15.07
CA ILE A 4 -4.80 -0.88 14.89
C ILE A 4 -4.22 0.05 15.94
N LYS A 5 -3.22 -0.41 16.68
CA LYS A 5 -2.47 0.40 17.65
C LYS A 5 -1.08 0.70 17.11
N VAL A 6 -0.68 1.96 17.20
CA VAL A 6 0.65 2.41 16.79
C VAL A 6 1.31 3.17 17.93
N THR A 7 2.52 2.74 18.28
CA THR A 7 3.33 3.37 19.33
C THR A 7 4.74 3.64 18.78
N PRO A 8 5.13 4.89 18.52
CA PRO A 8 6.51 5.20 18.20
C PRO A 8 7.40 4.96 19.43
N LEU A 9 8.40 4.13 19.28
CA LEU A 9 9.47 3.91 20.28
C LEU A 9 10.65 4.85 20.03
N GLY A 10 10.66 5.50 18.89
CA GLY A 10 11.58 6.53 18.44
C GLY A 10 11.11 7.14 17.12
N ALA A 11 11.53 8.36 16.84
CA ALA A 11 11.12 9.15 15.67
C ALA A 11 9.60 9.36 15.53
N GLY A 12 8.89 9.54 16.62
CA GLY A 12 7.48 9.98 16.60
C GLY A 12 7.40 11.44 16.11
N GLN A 13 7.82 12.38 16.94
CA GLN A 13 7.84 13.82 16.63
C GLN A 13 9.26 14.40 16.56
N ASP A 14 10.24 13.56 16.24
CA ASP A 14 11.64 13.89 16.04
C ASP A 14 12.21 13.10 14.85
N VAL A 15 13.48 13.33 14.52
CA VAL A 15 14.20 12.65 13.43
C VAL A 15 15.38 11.91 14.01
N GLY A 16 15.52 10.63 13.68
CA GLY A 16 16.55 9.72 14.18
C GLY A 16 15.95 8.62 15.04
N ARG A 17 16.66 7.50 15.21
CA ARG A 17 16.24 6.29 15.95
C ARG A 17 14.82 5.78 15.61
N SER A 18 14.49 5.73 14.31
CA SER A 18 13.19 5.29 13.83
C SER A 18 12.85 3.89 14.34
N CYS A 19 11.73 3.77 15.04
CA CYS A 19 11.25 2.50 15.57
C CYS A 19 9.78 2.65 15.93
N ILE A 20 8.92 1.96 15.19
CA ILE A 20 7.46 2.07 15.32
C ILE A 20 6.89 0.70 15.62
N LEU A 21 6.20 0.56 16.76
CA LEU A 21 5.47 -0.65 17.09
C LEU A 21 4.05 -0.54 16.54
N VAL A 22 3.63 -1.57 15.78
CA VAL A 22 2.28 -1.69 15.23
C VAL A 22 1.64 -2.97 15.72
N SER A 23 0.47 -2.87 16.35
CA SER A 23 -0.38 -4.01 16.68
C SER A 23 -1.60 -3.99 15.76
N ILE A 24 -1.78 -5.04 14.99
CA ILE A 24 -2.82 -5.19 13.97
C ILE A 24 -3.43 -6.59 14.05
N ALA A 25 -4.73 -6.69 14.27
CA ALA A 25 -5.46 -7.96 14.36
C ALA A 25 -4.77 -9.03 15.23
N GLY A 26 -4.19 -8.63 16.37
CA GLY A 26 -3.49 -9.53 17.29
C GLY A 26 -2.03 -9.83 16.96
N LYS A 27 -1.50 -9.31 15.84
CA LYS A 27 -0.08 -9.40 15.46
C LYS A 27 0.67 -8.14 15.84
N ASN A 28 1.93 -8.28 16.26
CA ASN A 28 2.82 -7.19 16.63
C ASN A 28 4.01 -7.12 15.68
N VAL A 29 4.15 -6.02 14.98
CA VAL A 29 5.21 -5.78 14.00
C VAL A 29 6.02 -4.56 14.43
N MET A 30 7.33 -4.68 14.48
CA MET A 30 8.23 -3.56 14.71
C MET A 30 8.80 -3.07 13.36
N LEU A 31 8.62 -1.77 13.09
CA LEU A 31 9.03 -1.11 11.85
C LEU A 31 10.25 -0.24 12.13
N ASP A 32 11.36 -0.58 11.50
CA ASP A 32 12.69 -0.05 11.72
C ASP A 32 13.24 -0.25 13.15
N CYS A 33 14.54 -0.13 13.30
CA CYS A 33 15.26 -0.24 14.55
C CYS A 33 16.50 0.65 14.47
N GLY A 34 16.25 1.96 14.49
CA GLY A 34 17.24 2.98 14.23
C GLY A 34 18.01 3.44 15.46
N MET A 35 19.06 4.21 15.20
CA MET A 35 19.89 4.81 16.23
C MET A 35 20.01 6.31 15.98
N HIS A 36 19.88 7.12 17.04
CA HIS A 36 20.02 8.57 16.96
C HIS A 36 21.49 8.99 16.97
N MET A 37 21.94 9.62 15.88
CA MET A 37 23.34 9.96 15.67
C MET A 37 23.84 11.17 16.49
N GLY A 38 22.96 11.90 17.13
CA GLY A 38 23.29 13.10 17.94
C GLY A 38 23.56 12.79 19.41
N TYR A 39 23.37 11.55 19.85
CA TYR A 39 23.63 11.11 21.24
C TYR A 39 24.75 10.07 21.29
N ASN A 40 25.48 10.06 22.41
CA ASN A 40 26.55 9.10 22.70
C ASN A 40 26.24 8.20 23.91
N ASP A 41 25.05 8.29 24.48
CA ASP A 41 24.51 7.51 25.59
C ASP A 41 23.27 6.70 25.16
N ASP A 42 22.54 6.07 26.10
CA ASP A 42 21.40 5.22 25.86
C ASP A 42 20.24 5.91 25.11
N ARG A 43 20.17 7.22 25.12
CA ARG A 43 19.20 8.02 24.36
C ARG A 43 19.33 7.83 22.84
N ARG A 44 20.44 7.25 22.37
CA ARG A 44 20.61 6.90 20.96
C ARG A 44 19.69 5.77 20.50
N PHE A 45 19.25 4.90 21.43
CA PHE A 45 18.39 3.78 21.13
C PHE A 45 16.90 4.13 21.24
N PRO A 46 16.01 3.41 20.53
CA PRO A 46 14.58 3.44 20.82
C PRO A 46 14.28 2.96 22.24
N ASP A 47 13.13 3.32 22.76
CA ASP A 47 12.69 2.84 24.07
C ASP A 47 12.06 1.45 23.95
N PHE A 48 12.89 0.41 24.11
CA PHE A 48 12.45 -0.98 24.04
C PHE A 48 11.68 -1.45 25.30
N SER A 49 11.53 -0.63 26.35
CA SER A 49 10.79 -1.02 27.55
C SER A 49 9.33 -1.34 27.26
N TYR A 50 8.75 -0.76 26.22
CA TYR A 50 7.38 -1.05 25.76
C TYR A 50 7.18 -2.49 25.28
N ILE A 51 8.24 -3.16 24.80
CA ILE A 51 8.19 -4.52 24.27
C ILE A 51 8.82 -5.55 25.21
N THR A 52 9.61 -5.13 26.19
CA THR A 52 10.37 -6.03 27.07
C THR A 52 9.68 -6.33 28.40
N GLN A 53 8.52 -5.74 28.69
CA GLN A 53 7.86 -5.83 29.99
C GLN A 53 7.61 -7.26 30.51
N ASN A 54 7.52 -8.26 29.63
CA ASN A 54 7.26 -9.64 29.99
C ASN A 54 8.45 -10.60 29.80
N GLY A 55 9.63 -10.11 29.43
CA GLY A 55 10.85 -10.94 29.20
C GLY A 55 10.77 -11.91 28.02
N ARG A 56 9.70 -11.89 27.23
CA ARG A 56 9.46 -12.79 26.08
C ARG A 56 9.30 -11.98 24.78
N LEU A 57 10.37 -11.27 24.44
CA LEU A 57 10.39 -10.39 23.29
C LEU A 57 10.04 -11.06 21.97
N THR A 58 10.56 -12.28 21.76
CA THR A 58 10.31 -13.05 20.52
C THR A 58 8.88 -13.60 20.46
N ASP A 59 8.27 -13.88 21.61
CA ASP A 59 6.86 -14.29 21.67
C ASP A 59 5.90 -13.11 21.46
N PHE A 60 6.35 -11.89 21.76
CA PHE A 60 5.54 -10.67 21.62
C PHE A 60 5.56 -10.12 20.19
N LEU A 61 6.75 -10.12 19.53
CA LEU A 61 6.91 -9.61 18.17
C LEU A 61 6.85 -10.74 17.15
N ASP A 62 5.90 -10.69 16.23
CA ASP A 62 5.79 -11.63 15.11
C ASP A 62 6.90 -11.41 14.08
N CYS A 63 7.30 -10.16 13.82
CA CYS A 63 8.46 -9.86 12.98
C CYS A 63 8.97 -8.42 13.17
N VAL A 64 10.17 -8.19 12.62
CA VAL A 64 10.79 -6.86 12.46
C VAL A 64 10.96 -6.58 10.97
N ILE A 65 10.64 -5.37 10.53
CA ILE A 65 10.79 -4.93 9.13
C ILE A 65 11.72 -3.72 9.08
N ILE A 66 12.78 -3.79 8.28
CA ILE A 66 13.72 -2.70 8.07
C ILE A 66 13.51 -2.11 6.67
N SER A 67 13.15 -0.84 6.62
CA SER A 67 12.84 -0.12 5.38
C SER A 67 14.07 0.10 4.52
N HIS A 68 15.20 0.50 5.11
CA HIS A 68 16.47 0.73 4.41
C HIS A 68 17.68 0.74 5.37
N PHE A 69 18.87 0.93 4.83
CA PHE A 69 20.13 0.74 5.56
C PHE A 69 20.68 1.98 6.30
N HIS A 70 20.01 3.12 6.32
CA HIS A 70 20.49 4.26 7.11
C HIS A 70 20.48 3.94 8.60
N LEU A 71 21.47 4.48 9.34
CA LEU A 71 21.68 4.12 10.74
C LEU A 71 20.53 4.57 11.66
N ASP A 72 19.83 5.60 11.30
CA ASP A 72 18.60 6.03 12.00
C ASP A 72 17.39 5.13 11.74
N HIS A 73 17.55 4.09 10.88
CA HIS A 73 16.55 3.04 10.61
C HIS A 73 17.04 1.62 10.93
N CYS A 74 18.34 1.34 10.93
CA CYS A 74 18.88 0.01 11.23
C CYS A 74 20.00 0.00 12.28
N GLY A 75 20.43 1.16 12.77
CA GLY A 75 21.64 1.28 13.60
C GLY A 75 21.57 0.59 14.95
N ALA A 76 20.37 0.44 15.53
CA ALA A 76 20.17 -0.25 16.80
C ALA A 76 19.89 -1.76 16.63
N LEU A 77 19.77 -2.27 15.40
CA LEU A 77 19.35 -3.63 15.13
C LEU A 77 20.24 -4.71 15.74
N PRO A 78 21.61 -4.64 15.69
CA PRO A 78 22.45 -5.62 16.36
C PRO A 78 22.33 -5.57 17.88
N TYR A 79 22.18 -4.39 18.46
CA TYR A 79 21.93 -4.21 19.89
C TYR A 79 20.60 -4.84 20.30
N PHE A 80 19.53 -4.57 19.56
CA PHE A 80 18.22 -5.11 19.79
C PHE A 80 18.18 -6.65 19.67
N SER A 81 18.81 -7.18 18.63
CA SER A 81 18.85 -8.62 18.38
C SER A 81 19.69 -9.38 19.41
N GLU A 82 20.90 -8.89 19.75
CA GLU A 82 21.89 -9.67 20.50
C GLU A 82 22.01 -9.26 21.97
N MET A 83 21.67 -8.01 22.33
CA MET A 83 21.74 -7.52 23.72
C MET A 83 20.34 -7.50 24.37
N VAL A 84 19.32 -7.04 23.68
CA VAL A 84 17.92 -7.05 24.17
C VAL A 84 17.31 -8.44 24.03
N GLY A 85 17.77 -9.25 23.05
CA GLY A 85 17.48 -10.69 22.96
C GLY A 85 16.36 -11.07 22.01
N TYR A 86 16.14 -10.32 20.93
CA TYR A 86 15.18 -10.71 19.89
C TYR A 86 15.75 -11.80 18.99
N ASP A 87 15.02 -12.93 18.87
CA ASP A 87 15.43 -14.09 18.06
C ASP A 87 14.43 -14.44 16.94
N GLY A 88 13.52 -13.55 16.63
CA GLY A 88 12.54 -13.70 15.55
C GLY A 88 13.05 -13.26 14.17
N PRO A 89 12.20 -13.38 13.13
CA PRO A 89 12.56 -13.02 11.77
C PRO A 89 12.64 -11.51 11.57
N ILE A 90 13.64 -11.09 10.76
CA ILE A 90 13.87 -9.69 10.36
C ILE A 90 13.76 -9.63 8.84
N TYR A 91 12.86 -8.81 8.31
CA TYR A 91 12.65 -8.65 6.88
C TYR A 91 13.25 -7.36 6.36
N MET A 92 13.97 -7.43 5.27
CA MET A 92 14.49 -6.27 4.53
C MET A 92 14.77 -6.64 3.08
N SER A 93 14.96 -5.64 2.22
CA SER A 93 15.30 -5.88 0.81
C SER A 93 16.71 -6.50 0.65
N HIS A 94 16.95 -7.18 -0.46
CA HIS A 94 18.27 -7.76 -0.77
C HIS A 94 19.41 -6.74 -0.72
N PRO A 95 19.30 -5.52 -1.33
CA PRO A 95 20.38 -4.53 -1.22
C PRO A 95 20.56 -4.03 0.21
N THR A 96 19.49 -3.84 0.97
CA THR A 96 19.56 -3.43 2.38
C THR A 96 20.31 -4.47 3.21
N LYS A 97 19.99 -5.77 3.04
CA LYS A 97 20.70 -6.87 3.70
C LYS A 97 22.20 -6.89 3.39
N ALA A 98 22.58 -6.58 2.16
CA ALA A 98 23.98 -6.60 1.74
C ALA A 98 24.77 -5.39 2.25
N ILE A 99 24.13 -4.23 2.37
CA ILE A 99 24.79 -2.95 2.71
C ILE A 99 24.78 -2.67 4.22
N CYS A 100 23.69 -3.00 4.91
CA CYS A 100 23.51 -2.73 6.34
C CYS A 100 24.70 -3.16 7.21
N PRO A 101 25.23 -4.40 7.12
CA PRO A 101 26.37 -4.83 7.95
C PRO A 101 27.64 -4.02 7.71
N ILE A 102 27.82 -3.49 6.50
CA ILE A 102 29.00 -2.69 6.15
C ILE A 102 28.94 -1.33 6.83
N LEU A 103 27.78 -0.68 6.84
CA LEU A 103 27.58 0.59 7.51
C LEU A 103 27.66 0.45 9.02
N LEU A 104 27.07 -0.60 9.59
CA LEU A 104 27.17 -0.90 11.01
C LEU A 104 28.62 -1.12 11.45
N GLU A 105 29.42 -1.88 10.68
CA GLU A 105 30.82 -2.10 10.98
C GLU A 105 31.67 -0.82 10.80
N ASP A 106 31.41 -0.01 9.78
CA ASP A 106 32.10 1.27 9.59
C ASP A 106 31.80 2.24 10.74
N TYR A 107 30.53 2.33 11.16
CA TYR A 107 30.11 3.12 12.30
C TYR A 107 30.81 2.65 13.59
N ARG A 108 30.78 1.34 13.87
CA ARG A 108 31.46 0.75 15.04
C ARG A 108 32.94 1.12 15.07
N LYS A 109 33.65 0.95 13.95
CA LYS A 109 35.08 1.32 13.87
C LYS A 109 35.34 2.78 14.11
N ILE A 110 34.48 3.67 13.63
CA ILE A 110 34.63 5.11 13.85
C ILE A 110 34.39 5.48 15.32
N THR A 111 33.33 4.93 15.92
CA THR A 111 32.94 5.30 17.29
C THR A 111 33.83 4.65 18.34
N VAL A 112 34.11 3.36 18.22
CA VAL A 112 34.90 2.62 19.21
C VAL A 112 36.40 2.81 18.97
N ASP A 113 36.90 2.51 17.78
CA ASP A 113 38.33 2.43 17.51
C ASP A 113 38.98 3.82 17.38
N LYS A 114 38.25 4.84 16.92
CA LYS A 114 38.78 6.18 16.71
C LYS A 114 38.40 7.19 17.81
N LYS A 115 37.16 7.11 18.32
CA LYS A 115 36.69 8.04 19.36
C LYS A 115 36.76 7.47 20.77
N GLY A 116 37.00 6.16 20.93
CA GLY A 116 37.05 5.50 22.22
C GLY A 116 35.72 5.46 22.96
N GLU A 117 34.60 5.52 22.22
CA GLU A 117 33.26 5.40 22.82
C GLU A 117 32.99 3.97 23.29
N THR A 118 31.98 3.81 24.16
CA THR A 118 31.52 2.49 24.62
C THR A 118 31.07 1.63 23.44
N ASN A 119 31.52 0.38 23.44
CA ASN A 119 31.12 -0.57 22.41
C ASN A 119 29.71 -1.11 22.68
N PHE A 120 28.72 -0.71 21.87
CA PHE A 120 27.32 -1.12 22.03
C PHE A 120 27.04 -2.48 21.40
N PHE A 121 27.79 -2.85 20.37
CA PHE A 121 27.74 -4.16 19.71
C PHE A 121 29.05 -4.48 19.03
N THR A 122 29.37 -5.76 18.95
CA THR A 122 30.60 -6.27 18.34
C THR A 122 30.41 -6.59 16.86
N SER A 123 31.50 -6.76 16.13
CA SER A 123 31.47 -7.29 14.76
C SER A 123 30.81 -8.68 14.68
N GLN A 124 30.91 -9.47 15.74
CA GLN A 124 30.26 -10.79 15.79
C GLN A 124 28.74 -10.64 15.93
N MET A 125 28.26 -9.74 16.78
CA MET A 125 26.83 -9.44 16.93
C MET A 125 26.21 -8.95 15.63
N ILE A 126 26.90 -8.13 14.84
CA ILE A 126 26.43 -7.74 13.49
C ILE A 126 26.22 -9.00 12.63
N LYS A 127 27.18 -9.92 12.61
CA LYS A 127 27.09 -11.14 11.81
C LYS A 127 25.95 -12.05 12.28
N ASP A 128 25.78 -12.19 13.59
CA ASP A 128 24.74 -13.07 14.16
C ASP A 128 23.33 -12.49 13.93
N CYS A 129 23.16 -11.19 14.11
CA CYS A 129 21.95 -10.49 13.75
C CYS A 129 21.58 -10.69 12.26
N MET A 130 22.54 -10.57 11.36
CA MET A 130 22.31 -10.72 9.91
C MET A 130 21.92 -12.15 9.47
N LYS A 131 22.17 -13.18 10.30
CA LYS A 131 21.69 -14.55 10.05
C LYS A 131 20.16 -14.67 10.18
N LYS A 132 19.54 -13.84 11.04
CA LYS A 132 18.08 -13.80 11.27
C LYS A 132 17.34 -13.07 10.15
N VAL A 133 18.05 -12.41 9.23
CA VAL A 133 17.47 -11.57 8.18
C VAL A 133 16.98 -12.42 7.02
N VAL A 134 15.72 -12.24 6.68
CA VAL A 134 15.06 -12.76 5.47
C VAL A 134 15.01 -11.64 4.43
N ALA A 135 15.66 -11.86 3.28
CA ALA A 135 15.69 -10.88 2.20
C ALA A 135 14.45 -11.00 1.31
N VAL A 136 13.83 -9.86 0.97
CA VAL A 136 12.62 -9.81 0.14
C VAL A 136 12.85 -9.08 -1.17
N HIS A 137 12.10 -9.46 -2.20
CA HIS A 137 12.04 -8.75 -3.48
C HIS A 137 10.92 -7.72 -3.50
N LEU A 138 11.07 -6.71 -4.36
CA LEU A 138 9.98 -5.77 -4.62
C LEU A 138 8.78 -6.48 -5.23
N HIS A 139 7.60 -6.09 -4.80
CA HIS A 139 6.29 -6.63 -5.21
C HIS A 139 6.07 -8.11 -4.85
N GLN A 140 7.01 -8.73 -4.16
CA GLN A 140 6.82 -10.07 -3.61
C GLN A 140 5.92 -9.98 -2.38
N THR A 141 4.86 -10.78 -2.33
CA THR A 141 4.12 -11.06 -1.11
C THR A 141 4.82 -12.18 -0.37
N VAL A 142 5.21 -11.92 0.87
CA VAL A 142 5.86 -12.87 1.76
C VAL A 142 4.89 -13.20 2.88
N GLN A 143 4.61 -14.48 3.06
CA GLN A 143 3.84 -14.99 4.18
C GLN A 143 4.77 -15.13 5.38
N VAL A 144 4.51 -14.35 6.43
CA VAL A 144 5.28 -14.42 7.69
C VAL A 144 4.77 -15.58 8.53
N ASP A 145 3.45 -15.70 8.64
CA ASP A 145 2.74 -16.82 9.25
C ASP A 145 1.38 -17.05 8.52
N GLU A 146 0.46 -17.81 9.12
CA GLU A 146 -0.82 -18.16 8.49
C GLU A 146 -1.72 -16.95 8.21
N GLU A 147 -1.56 -15.84 8.93
CA GLU A 147 -2.43 -14.65 8.87
C GLU A 147 -1.69 -13.38 8.43
N LEU A 148 -0.40 -13.27 8.77
CA LEU A 148 0.42 -12.09 8.52
C LEU A 148 1.17 -12.19 7.20
N GLU A 149 0.88 -11.29 6.28
CA GLU A 149 1.60 -11.13 5.02
C GLU A 149 2.22 -9.74 4.89
N ILE A 150 3.37 -9.66 4.23
CA ILE A 150 4.06 -8.41 3.93
C ILE A 150 4.37 -8.31 2.44
N LYS A 151 4.33 -7.09 1.89
CA LYS A 151 4.68 -6.80 0.50
C LYS A 151 5.53 -5.54 0.41
N ALA A 152 6.69 -5.64 -0.25
CA ALA A 152 7.62 -4.53 -0.42
C ALA A 152 7.35 -3.76 -1.70
N TYR A 153 7.39 -2.41 -1.62
CA TYR A 153 7.26 -1.48 -2.74
C TYR A 153 8.50 -0.59 -2.83
N TYR A 154 8.77 -0.09 -4.03
CA TYR A 154 9.93 0.76 -4.30
C TYR A 154 9.79 2.15 -3.65
N ALA A 155 10.75 2.52 -2.81
CA ALA A 155 10.73 3.80 -2.08
C ALA A 155 11.55 4.93 -2.76
N GLY A 156 12.53 4.63 -3.59
CA GLY A 156 13.29 5.63 -4.35
C GLY A 156 14.25 6.52 -3.54
N HIS A 157 14.40 6.25 -2.25
CA HIS A 157 15.23 7.02 -1.32
C HIS A 157 16.72 6.70 -1.46
N VAL A 158 17.09 5.45 -1.24
CA VAL A 158 18.43 4.89 -1.44
C VAL A 158 18.32 3.52 -2.11
N LEU A 159 19.46 2.94 -2.50
CA LEU A 159 19.51 1.61 -3.10
C LEU A 159 18.91 0.56 -2.16
N GLY A 160 17.81 -0.08 -2.58
CA GLY A 160 17.13 -1.07 -1.77
C GLY A 160 16.13 -0.53 -0.75
N ALA A 161 15.95 0.79 -0.63
CA ALA A 161 14.89 1.34 0.20
C ALA A 161 13.51 0.85 -0.28
N ALA A 162 12.68 0.41 0.66
CA ALA A 162 11.37 -0.17 0.38
C ALA A 162 10.32 0.34 1.37
N MET A 163 9.13 0.61 0.83
CA MET A 163 7.91 0.78 1.60
C MET A 163 7.27 -0.60 1.80
N PHE A 164 6.62 -0.83 2.92
CA PHE A 164 6.04 -2.14 3.22
C PHE A 164 4.55 -2.02 3.48
N GLN A 165 3.76 -2.83 2.79
CA GLN A 165 2.39 -3.13 3.14
C GLN A 165 2.38 -4.34 4.05
N ILE A 166 1.69 -4.23 5.18
CA ILE A 166 1.50 -5.26 6.19
C ILE A 166 0.02 -5.56 6.19
N LYS A 167 -0.34 -6.82 6.10
CA LYS A 167 -1.74 -7.23 6.04
C LYS A 167 -1.98 -8.41 6.96
N VAL A 168 -3.02 -8.32 7.76
CA VAL A 168 -3.49 -9.39 8.66
C VAL A 168 -5.00 -9.53 8.44
N GLY A 169 -5.41 -10.63 7.84
CA GLY A 169 -6.80 -10.81 7.44
C GLY A 169 -7.27 -9.70 6.49
N CYS A 170 -8.22 -8.89 6.95
CA CYS A 170 -8.78 -7.76 6.18
C CYS A 170 -8.16 -6.41 6.53
N GLU A 171 -7.39 -6.32 7.59
CA GLU A 171 -6.74 -5.08 8.02
C GLU A 171 -5.39 -4.91 7.34
N SER A 172 -5.05 -3.68 7.00
CA SER A 172 -3.80 -3.38 6.33
C SER A 172 -3.18 -2.04 6.75
N VAL A 173 -1.87 -2.06 6.92
CA VAL A 173 -1.03 -0.89 7.20
C VAL A 173 0.01 -0.77 6.11
N VAL A 174 0.29 0.45 5.67
CA VAL A 174 1.45 0.76 4.83
C VAL A 174 2.41 1.61 5.62
N TYR A 175 3.66 1.19 5.69
CA TYR A 175 4.78 1.95 6.25
C TYR A 175 5.72 2.41 5.13
N THR A 176 5.97 3.69 5.04
CA THR A 176 6.80 4.22 3.95
C THR A 176 8.30 4.08 4.22
N GLY A 177 8.74 4.05 5.50
CA GLY A 177 10.10 4.43 5.81
C GLY A 177 10.39 5.80 5.17
N ASP A 178 11.63 6.03 4.78
CA ASP A 178 12.00 7.20 3.99
C ASP A 178 11.81 6.92 2.49
N TYR A 179 11.22 7.88 1.76
CA TYR A 179 10.92 7.71 0.34
C TYR A 179 11.07 9.01 -0.46
N ASN A 180 11.16 8.88 -1.78
CA ASN A 180 11.33 10.01 -2.68
C ASN A 180 10.39 9.90 -3.89
N MET A 181 9.46 10.84 -4.02
CA MET A 181 8.52 10.90 -5.14
C MET A 181 9.12 11.55 -6.40
N THR A 182 10.32 12.12 -6.29
CA THR A 182 11.02 12.74 -7.42
C THR A 182 12.13 11.81 -7.91
N PRO A 183 12.16 11.40 -9.18
CA PRO A 183 13.19 10.51 -9.67
C PRO A 183 14.57 11.19 -9.66
N ASP A 184 15.55 10.49 -9.14
CA ASP A 184 16.95 10.88 -9.17
C ASP A 184 17.64 10.41 -10.48
N ARG A 185 18.93 10.73 -10.63
CA ARG A 185 19.70 10.27 -11.79
C ARG A 185 19.90 8.76 -11.80
N HIS A 186 20.02 8.16 -10.62
CA HIS A 186 20.31 6.75 -10.45
C HIS A 186 19.12 5.93 -9.88
N LEU A 187 18.18 6.57 -9.18
CA LEU A 187 17.01 5.91 -8.61
C LEU A 187 15.72 6.43 -9.24
N GLY A 188 14.70 5.57 -9.29
CA GLY A 188 13.35 5.94 -9.70
C GLY A 188 12.59 6.69 -8.61
N ALA A 189 11.41 7.20 -8.92
CA ALA A 189 10.47 7.71 -7.93
C ALA A 189 9.82 6.56 -7.17
N ALA A 190 9.43 6.81 -5.92
CA ALA A 190 8.61 5.88 -5.15
C ALA A 190 7.28 5.60 -5.85
N TRP A 191 6.82 4.38 -5.72
CA TRP A 191 5.57 3.95 -6.31
C TRP A 191 4.89 2.90 -5.44
N ILE A 192 3.56 2.98 -5.33
CA ILE A 192 2.71 2.04 -4.60
C ILE A 192 1.42 1.78 -5.38
N ASP A 193 0.85 0.59 -5.25
CA ASP A 193 -0.48 0.28 -5.74
C ASP A 193 -1.55 1.13 -5.03
N LYS A 194 -2.72 1.28 -5.64
CA LYS A 194 -3.91 1.80 -4.99
C LYS A 194 -4.47 0.75 -4.02
N CYS A 195 -3.80 0.56 -2.90
CA CYS A 195 -4.07 -0.52 -1.95
C CYS A 195 -5.10 -0.17 -0.87
N ARG A 196 -5.49 1.11 -0.74
CA ARG A 196 -6.47 1.62 0.23
C ARG A 196 -6.27 1.07 1.64
N PRO A 197 -5.09 1.25 2.24
CA PRO A 197 -4.83 0.69 3.56
C PRO A 197 -5.71 1.37 4.62
N ASP A 198 -5.98 0.64 5.72
CA ASP A 198 -6.67 1.23 6.85
C ASP A 198 -5.83 2.34 7.49
N LEU A 199 -4.50 2.19 7.43
CA LEU A 199 -3.55 3.18 7.93
C LEU A 199 -2.33 3.29 7.01
N LEU A 200 -1.94 4.54 6.68
CA LEU A 200 -0.65 4.88 6.08
C LEU A 200 0.23 5.57 7.12
N ILE A 201 1.34 4.95 7.50
CA ILE A 201 2.39 5.54 8.35
C ILE A 201 3.46 6.11 7.43
N THR A 202 3.66 7.43 7.45
CA THR A 202 4.56 8.13 6.51
C THR A 202 5.54 9.06 7.21
N GLU A 203 6.78 9.13 6.67
CA GLU A 203 7.73 10.16 7.06
C GLU A 203 7.19 11.56 6.82
N SER A 204 7.74 12.53 7.57
CA SER A 204 7.37 13.95 7.49
C SER A 204 8.57 14.89 7.65
N THR A 205 9.78 14.43 7.30
CA THR A 205 11.04 15.17 7.44
C THR A 205 10.97 16.55 6.81
N TYR A 206 10.36 16.67 5.63
CA TYR A 206 10.19 17.93 4.90
C TYR A 206 8.71 18.36 4.78
N ALA A 207 7.97 18.22 5.86
CA ALA A 207 6.51 18.45 5.93
C ALA A 207 6.05 19.84 5.44
N THR A 208 6.88 20.87 5.57
CA THR A 208 6.55 22.27 5.19
C THR A 208 7.36 22.78 4.01
N THR A 209 8.25 21.95 3.45
CA THR A 209 9.15 22.36 2.38
C THR A 209 8.59 21.95 1.03
N ILE A 210 8.55 22.89 0.09
CA ILE A 210 8.37 22.62 -1.33
C ILE A 210 9.72 22.92 -1.98
N ARG A 211 10.32 21.92 -2.62
CA ARG A 211 11.67 22.06 -3.19
C ARG A 211 11.65 22.80 -4.52
N ASP A 212 12.69 23.59 -4.71
CA ASP A 212 12.99 24.17 -6.02
C ASP A 212 13.15 23.09 -7.08
N SER A 213 12.94 23.47 -8.33
CA SER A 213 13.11 22.55 -9.44
C SER A 213 14.53 21.99 -9.48
N LYS A 214 14.66 20.73 -9.90
CA LYS A 214 15.97 20.06 -10.02
C LYS A 214 16.97 20.90 -10.84
N ARG A 215 16.51 21.58 -11.90
CA ARG A 215 17.36 22.43 -12.75
C ARG A 215 17.91 23.65 -12.01
N CYS A 216 17.12 24.31 -11.16
CA CYS A 216 17.58 25.47 -10.36
C CYS A 216 18.68 25.03 -9.38
N ARG A 217 18.44 23.98 -8.61
CA ARG A 217 19.38 23.45 -7.63
C ARG A 217 20.71 23.03 -8.26
N GLU A 218 20.66 22.37 -9.42
CA GLU A 218 21.87 21.92 -10.15
C GLU A 218 22.69 23.10 -10.69
N ARG A 219 22.04 24.17 -11.16
CA ARG A 219 22.74 25.38 -11.65
C ARG A 219 23.55 26.07 -10.55
N ASP A 220 23.00 26.14 -9.35
CA ASP A 220 23.57 26.92 -8.25
C ASP A 220 24.68 26.15 -7.49
N PHE A 221 24.81 24.83 -7.75
CA PHE A 221 25.72 23.91 -7.08
C PHE A 221 27.20 24.00 -7.51
N LEU A 222 27.52 24.63 -8.62
CA LEU A 222 28.84 24.47 -9.30
C LEU A 222 29.89 25.53 -8.92
N LYS A 223 30.30 25.54 -7.62
CA LYS A 223 31.41 26.38 -7.11
C LYS A 223 32.46 25.52 -6.40
N LYS A 224 33.63 26.09 -6.03
CA LYS A 224 34.66 25.39 -5.22
C LYS A 224 34.14 25.15 -3.81
N VAL A 225 33.83 23.90 -3.43
CA VAL A 225 33.13 23.59 -2.20
C VAL A 225 33.57 22.26 -1.58
N LEU A 226 33.48 22.19 -0.25
CA LEU A 226 33.47 20.96 0.50
C LEU A 226 31.99 20.52 0.66
N ILE A 227 31.69 19.26 0.34
CA ILE A 227 30.34 18.70 0.39
C ILE A 227 30.36 17.49 1.32
N PRO A 228 29.97 17.62 2.60
CA PRO A 228 29.79 16.49 3.48
C PRO A 228 28.58 15.66 3.03
N VAL A 229 28.78 14.39 2.72
CA VAL A 229 27.73 13.47 2.31
C VAL A 229 27.93 12.10 2.94
N PHE A 230 26.85 11.36 3.12
CA PHE A 230 26.95 9.93 3.38
C PHE A 230 27.58 9.23 2.16
N ALA A 231 28.45 8.28 2.42
CA ALA A 231 29.17 7.56 1.36
C ALA A 231 28.25 6.76 0.42
N LEU A 232 27.05 6.42 0.89
CA LEU A 232 26.04 5.68 0.17
C LEU A 232 24.74 6.49 0.01
N GLY A 233 24.14 6.42 -1.19
CA GLY A 233 22.89 7.10 -1.51
C GLY A 233 23.14 8.44 -2.20
N ARG A 234 23.13 9.54 -1.48
CA ARG A 234 23.24 10.88 -2.06
C ARG A 234 24.58 11.16 -2.73
N ALA A 235 25.65 10.55 -2.23
CA ALA A 235 26.96 10.66 -2.86
C ALA A 235 26.96 10.22 -4.33
N GLN A 236 26.31 9.11 -4.66
CA GLN A 236 26.23 8.60 -6.03
C GLN A 236 25.45 9.53 -6.97
N GLU A 237 24.35 10.13 -6.49
CA GLU A 237 23.61 11.15 -7.26
C GLU A 237 24.49 12.35 -7.60
N LEU A 238 25.21 12.88 -6.61
CA LEU A 238 26.12 14.02 -6.78
C LEU A 238 27.32 13.69 -7.67
N CYS A 239 27.90 12.50 -7.49
CA CYS A 239 29.01 12.05 -8.35
C CYS A 239 28.57 11.95 -9.81
N ILE A 240 27.41 11.37 -10.11
CA ILE A 240 26.88 11.28 -11.49
C ILE A 240 26.57 12.68 -12.04
N LEU A 241 26.02 13.57 -11.22
CA LEU A 241 25.75 14.96 -11.60
C LEU A 241 27.05 15.68 -11.99
N LEU A 242 28.05 15.64 -11.11
CA LEU A 242 29.34 16.30 -11.31
C LEU A 242 30.09 15.71 -12.50
N GLU A 243 30.21 14.38 -12.62
CA GLU A 243 30.87 13.69 -13.73
C GLU A 243 30.23 14.08 -15.07
N THR A 244 28.89 14.06 -15.14
CA THR A 244 28.15 14.43 -16.35
C THR A 244 28.38 15.90 -16.75
N PHE A 245 28.47 16.79 -15.75
CA PHE A 245 28.70 18.20 -15.98
C PHE A 245 30.16 18.46 -16.42
N TRP A 246 31.16 17.87 -15.74
CA TRP A 246 32.58 17.98 -16.08
C TRP A 246 32.86 17.50 -17.49
N GLU A 247 32.28 16.36 -17.88
CA GLU A 247 32.39 15.80 -19.22
C GLU A 247 31.78 16.74 -20.27
N ARG A 248 30.56 17.23 -20.04
CA ARG A 248 29.87 18.15 -20.97
C ARG A 248 30.56 19.47 -21.13
N MET A 249 31.12 20.02 -20.08
CA MET A 249 31.81 21.32 -20.07
C MET A 249 33.30 21.20 -20.35
N ASN A 250 33.83 20.00 -20.56
CA ASN A 250 35.24 19.69 -20.75
C ASN A 250 36.14 20.32 -19.65
N LEU A 251 35.71 20.24 -18.39
CA LEU A 251 36.43 20.80 -17.27
C LEU A 251 37.61 19.91 -16.88
N LYS A 252 38.77 20.54 -16.55
CA LYS A 252 39.96 19.82 -16.15
C LYS A 252 40.25 19.86 -14.65
N ALA A 253 39.49 20.65 -13.87
CA ALA A 253 39.63 20.70 -12.42
C ALA A 253 39.33 19.32 -11.80
N PRO A 254 40.18 18.80 -10.90
CA PRO A 254 39.94 17.50 -10.31
C PRO A 254 38.81 17.59 -9.25
N ILE A 255 37.98 16.56 -9.19
CA ILE A 255 37.04 16.32 -8.13
C ILE A 255 37.64 15.21 -7.27
N TYR A 256 37.63 15.42 -5.95
CA TYR A 256 38.13 14.42 -5.02
C TYR A 256 37.02 13.85 -4.18
N PHE A 257 37.06 12.55 -3.94
CA PHE A 257 36.12 11.84 -3.12
C PHE A 257 36.85 10.95 -2.12
N SER A 258 36.35 10.87 -0.86
CA SER A 258 36.97 10.09 0.20
C SER A 258 37.02 8.59 -0.16
N THR A 259 38.18 7.94 0.05
CA THR A 259 38.40 6.51 -0.19
C THR A 259 37.64 5.61 0.78
N GLY A 260 37.54 4.34 0.45
CA GLY A 260 37.08 3.27 1.32
C GLY A 260 35.64 2.84 1.06
N LEU A 261 34.66 3.42 1.78
CA LEU A 261 33.27 2.98 1.68
C LEU A 261 32.65 3.24 0.31
N THR A 262 33.12 4.25 -0.42
CA THR A 262 32.62 4.63 -1.74
C THR A 262 32.90 3.60 -2.83
N GLU A 263 34.08 3.01 -2.84
CA GLU A 263 34.42 1.96 -3.81
C GLU A 263 33.54 0.73 -3.60
N LYS A 264 33.30 0.38 -2.33
CA LYS A 264 32.35 -0.68 -1.96
C LYS A 264 30.92 -0.30 -2.38
N ALA A 265 30.52 0.94 -2.16
CA ALA A 265 29.21 1.45 -2.58
C ALA A 265 29.00 1.29 -4.10
N ASN A 266 29.95 1.74 -4.90
CA ASN A 266 29.87 1.62 -6.36
C ASN A 266 29.78 0.17 -6.80
N HIS A 267 30.47 -0.75 -6.11
CA HIS A 267 30.35 -2.19 -6.36
C HIS A 267 28.92 -2.70 -6.12
N TYR A 268 28.27 -2.29 -5.05
CA TYR A 268 26.89 -2.67 -4.77
C TYR A 268 25.89 -2.07 -5.77
N TYR A 269 26.09 -0.86 -6.24
CA TYR A 269 25.26 -0.30 -7.32
C TYR A 269 25.41 -1.07 -8.63
N LYS A 270 26.58 -1.62 -8.93
CA LYS A 270 26.78 -2.52 -10.08
C LYS A 270 26.06 -3.86 -9.85
N LEU A 271 26.18 -4.45 -8.66
CA LEU A 271 25.56 -5.73 -8.32
C LEU A 271 24.03 -5.66 -8.34
N PHE A 272 23.47 -4.60 -7.79
CA PHE A 272 22.03 -4.38 -7.72
C PHE A 272 21.51 -3.40 -8.79
N ILE A 273 22.05 -3.48 -9.98
CA ILE A 273 21.69 -2.58 -11.09
C ILE A 273 20.18 -2.62 -11.41
N THR A 274 19.52 -3.73 -11.20
CA THR A 274 18.06 -3.90 -11.38
C THR A 274 17.22 -3.04 -10.46
N TRP A 275 17.78 -2.57 -9.34
CA TRP A 275 17.14 -1.67 -8.38
C TRP A 275 17.32 -0.18 -8.72
N THR A 276 18.09 0.12 -9.75
CA THR A 276 18.26 1.49 -10.26
C THR A 276 17.14 1.85 -11.24
N ASN A 277 17.10 3.11 -11.68
CA ASN A 277 16.10 3.54 -12.64
C ASN A 277 16.32 2.91 -14.05
N GLN A 278 15.28 2.96 -14.87
CA GLN A 278 15.29 2.35 -16.21
C GLN A 278 16.39 2.93 -17.13
N LYS A 279 16.72 4.22 -16.98
CA LYS A 279 17.75 4.88 -17.79
C LYS A 279 19.12 4.27 -17.49
N ILE A 280 19.49 4.14 -16.21
CA ILE A 280 20.76 3.53 -15.79
C ILE A 280 20.83 2.08 -16.28
N ARG A 281 19.77 1.29 -16.07
CA ARG A 281 19.73 -0.12 -16.52
C ARG A 281 19.97 -0.27 -18.03
N LYS A 282 19.34 0.57 -18.85
CA LYS A 282 19.49 0.54 -20.31
C LYS A 282 20.90 0.95 -20.77
N THR A 283 21.52 1.92 -20.11
CA THR A 283 22.84 2.43 -20.50
C THR A 283 23.98 1.61 -19.92
N PHE A 284 23.75 0.82 -18.89
CA PHE A 284 24.78 0.08 -18.15
C PHE A 284 25.62 -0.84 -19.03
N VAL A 285 25.02 -1.48 -20.03
CA VAL A 285 25.70 -2.36 -20.99
C VAL A 285 26.72 -1.58 -21.86
N GLN A 286 26.41 -0.33 -22.20
CA GLN A 286 27.24 0.53 -23.04
C GLN A 286 28.22 1.37 -22.22
N ARG A 287 27.80 1.86 -21.06
CA ARG A 287 28.55 2.71 -20.15
C ARG A 287 28.11 2.48 -18.71
N ASN A 288 29.04 2.14 -17.86
CA ASN A 288 28.82 2.06 -16.43
C ASN A 288 28.83 3.47 -15.82
N MET A 289 27.68 3.97 -15.38
CA MET A 289 27.51 5.31 -14.80
C MET A 289 28.14 5.45 -13.40
N PHE A 290 28.62 4.37 -12.80
CA PHE A 290 29.31 4.35 -11.50
C PHE A 290 30.84 4.21 -11.66
N GLU A 291 31.35 4.38 -12.86
CA GLU A 291 32.78 4.54 -13.18
C GLU A 291 33.05 5.98 -13.58
N PHE A 292 33.78 6.70 -12.72
CA PHE A 292 34.03 8.13 -12.85
C PHE A 292 35.42 8.38 -13.38
N LYS A 293 35.55 9.23 -14.41
CA LYS A 293 36.84 9.63 -15.03
C LYS A 293 37.43 10.84 -14.34
N HIS A 294 36.57 11.79 -13.93
CA HIS A 294 36.96 13.07 -13.35
C HIS A 294 37.01 13.06 -11.81
N ILE A 295 36.41 12.06 -11.18
CA ILE A 295 36.37 11.93 -9.73
C ILE A 295 37.48 10.98 -9.29
N LYS A 296 38.39 11.50 -8.47
CA LYS A 296 39.53 10.78 -7.92
C LYS A 296 39.34 10.48 -6.47
N ALA A 297 39.80 9.32 -6.04
CA ALA A 297 39.87 9.00 -4.62
C ALA A 297 40.98 9.78 -3.94
N PHE A 298 40.78 10.26 -2.71
CA PHE A 298 41.84 10.89 -1.91
C PHE A 298 41.81 10.38 -0.46
N ASP A 299 42.95 10.47 0.21
CA ASP A 299 43.07 10.13 1.62
C ASP A 299 42.54 11.27 2.48
N ARG A 300 42.01 10.93 3.69
CA ARG A 300 41.42 11.86 4.66
C ARG A 300 42.29 13.04 5.05
N ALA A 301 43.61 12.90 5.02
CA ALA A 301 44.56 13.98 5.32
C ALA A 301 44.38 15.23 4.42
N PHE A 302 43.74 15.10 3.25
CA PHE A 302 43.46 16.24 2.37
C PHE A 302 42.29 17.12 2.85
N ALA A 303 41.45 16.62 3.78
CA ALA A 303 40.30 17.35 4.30
C ALA A 303 40.69 18.47 5.31
N ASP A 304 41.95 18.53 5.74
CA ASP A 304 42.42 19.50 6.73
C ASP A 304 42.52 20.94 6.17
N ASN A 305 42.36 21.13 4.86
CA ASN A 305 42.30 22.46 4.25
C ASN A 305 41.10 22.59 3.30
N PRO A 306 39.86 22.57 3.84
CA PRO A 306 38.67 22.75 3.05
C PRO A 306 38.66 24.14 2.40
N GLY A 307 38.18 24.23 1.16
CA GLY A 307 38.00 25.49 0.46
C GLY A 307 37.08 26.47 1.22
N PRO A 308 36.89 27.68 0.71
CA PRO A 308 36.21 28.79 1.45
C PRO A 308 34.71 28.55 1.66
N MET A 309 34.13 27.51 1.16
CA MET A 309 32.69 27.24 1.21
C MET A 309 32.38 25.77 1.50
N VAL A 310 31.36 25.56 2.32
CA VAL A 310 30.74 24.25 2.59
C VAL A 310 29.28 24.26 2.10
N ILE A 311 28.88 23.26 1.33
CA ILE A 311 27.49 23.02 0.96
C ILE A 311 26.97 21.83 1.76
N MET A 312 25.90 22.04 2.56
CA MET A 312 25.17 20.99 3.25
C MET A 312 24.03 20.49 2.35
N PRO A 313 24.13 19.27 1.78
CA PRO A 313 23.21 18.83 0.71
C PRO A 313 21.93 18.16 1.25
N GLY A 314 21.78 18.02 2.56
CA GLY A 314 20.66 17.29 3.15
C GLY A 314 20.32 17.72 4.57
N TYR A 315 19.36 17.03 5.17
CA TYR A 315 18.92 17.25 6.54
C TYR A 315 20.06 16.92 7.50
N CYS A 316 20.24 17.78 8.52
CA CYS A 316 21.19 17.56 9.62
C CYS A 316 20.42 17.27 10.90
N VAL A 317 20.56 16.06 11.43
CA VAL A 317 19.87 15.61 12.64
C VAL A 317 20.24 16.52 13.83
N GLN A 318 19.26 16.83 14.65
CA GLN A 318 19.42 17.68 15.83
C GLN A 318 20.53 17.12 16.74
N GLY A 319 21.35 18.03 17.32
CA GLY A 319 22.49 17.66 18.17
C GLY A 319 23.79 17.40 17.42
N THR A 320 23.76 17.14 16.12
CA THR A 320 24.97 16.93 15.30
C THR A 320 25.72 18.23 15.01
N VAL A 321 27.00 18.13 14.69
CA VAL A 321 27.86 19.27 14.29
C VAL A 321 27.24 20.00 13.08
N GLY A 322 26.74 19.29 12.09
CA GLY A 322 26.06 19.87 10.92
C GLY A 322 24.86 20.73 11.31
N HIS A 323 24.01 20.24 12.20
CA HIS A 323 22.86 20.99 12.71
C HIS A 323 23.26 22.27 13.44
N LYS A 324 24.27 22.20 14.34
CA LYS A 324 24.79 23.37 15.05
C LYS A 324 25.32 24.45 14.09
N ILE A 325 26.03 24.04 13.03
CA ILE A 325 26.55 24.94 12.00
C ILE A 325 25.41 25.60 11.21
N LEU A 326 24.41 24.83 10.79
CA LEU A 326 23.24 25.36 10.06
C LEU A 326 22.37 26.27 10.91
N SER A 327 22.35 26.05 12.25
CA SER A 327 21.68 26.92 13.22
C SER A 327 22.44 28.25 13.48
N GLY A 328 23.58 28.46 12.80
CA GLY A 328 24.37 29.69 12.90
C GLY A 328 25.47 29.69 13.98
N GLN A 329 25.72 28.58 14.66
CA GLN A 329 26.81 28.47 15.60
C GLN A 329 28.15 28.51 14.86
N ARG A 330 29.02 29.45 15.22
CA ARG A 330 30.36 29.64 14.63
C ARG A 330 31.49 29.12 15.51
N LYS A 331 31.26 28.90 16.80
CA LYS A 331 32.19 28.29 17.75
C LYS A 331 31.54 26.99 18.27
N LEU A 332 32.22 25.89 18.05
CA LEU A 332 31.74 24.56 18.40
C LEU A 332 32.70 23.96 19.42
N GLU A 333 32.18 23.57 20.56
CA GLU A 333 32.92 22.74 21.49
C GLU A 333 32.92 21.29 20.99
N MET A 334 34.12 20.80 20.73
CA MET A 334 34.34 19.40 20.36
C MET A 334 34.73 18.59 21.59
N GLU A 335 34.62 17.29 21.50
CA GLU A 335 35.10 16.37 22.54
C GLU A 335 36.56 16.68 22.91
N GLY A 336 36.87 16.79 24.20
CA GLY A 336 38.22 17.15 24.68
C GLY A 336 38.44 18.66 24.86
N ARG A 337 37.40 19.48 24.94
CA ARG A 337 37.46 20.95 25.16
C ARG A 337 38.16 21.75 24.04
N GLN A 338 38.31 21.16 22.86
CA GLN A 338 38.75 21.92 21.67
C GLN A 338 37.60 22.77 21.13
N ILE A 339 37.87 24.06 20.94
CA ILE A 339 36.92 24.97 20.28
C ILE A 339 37.27 25.03 18.81
N LEU A 340 36.35 24.55 17.98
CA LEU A 340 36.45 24.69 16.53
C LEU A 340 35.73 25.98 16.10
N GLU A 341 36.43 26.86 15.39
CA GLU A 341 35.86 28.08 14.83
C GLU A 341 35.55 27.90 13.36
N VAL A 342 34.25 28.05 13.02
CA VAL A 342 33.74 27.90 11.63
C VAL A 342 33.93 29.22 10.89
N LYS A 343 35.01 29.36 10.13
CA LYS A 343 35.35 30.56 9.33
C LYS A 343 34.85 30.53 7.88
N MET A 344 34.44 29.36 7.41
CA MET A 344 33.97 29.15 6.03
C MET A 344 32.53 29.62 5.82
N GLN A 345 32.19 29.97 4.58
CA GLN A 345 30.82 30.20 4.18
C GLN A 345 30.07 28.86 4.17
N VAL A 346 28.87 28.83 4.73
CA VAL A 346 28.01 27.64 4.80
C VAL A 346 26.73 27.91 4.04
N GLU A 347 26.42 27.08 3.05
CA GLU A 347 25.17 27.13 2.29
C GLU A 347 24.41 25.81 2.47
N TYR A 348 23.10 25.91 2.62
CA TYR A 348 22.21 24.76 2.60
C TYR A 348 21.60 24.61 1.20
N MET A 349 21.76 23.45 0.59
CA MET A 349 21.13 23.12 -0.70
C MET A 349 20.42 21.77 -0.60
N SER A 350 19.11 21.77 -0.75
CA SER A 350 18.32 20.55 -0.63
C SER A 350 18.51 19.59 -1.81
N PHE A 351 19.48 18.70 -1.71
CA PHE A 351 19.60 17.49 -2.54
C PHE A 351 19.07 16.25 -1.81
N SER A 352 18.19 16.44 -0.85
CA SER A 352 17.65 15.35 -0.04
C SER A 352 16.87 14.33 -0.90
N ALA A 353 16.93 13.07 -0.52
CA ALA A 353 16.19 11.96 -1.11
C ALA A 353 14.86 11.66 -0.38
N HIS A 354 14.39 12.56 0.46
CA HIS A 354 13.10 12.43 1.14
C HIS A 354 11.97 13.05 0.32
N ALA A 355 10.74 12.66 0.57
CA ALA A 355 9.58 13.34 0.03
C ALA A 355 9.46 14.76 0.63
N ASP A 356 9.15 15.74 -0.20
CA ASP A 356 8.71 17.05 0.26
C ASP A 356 7.18 17.04 0.49
N ALA A 357 6.62 18.14 1.01
CA ALA A 357 5.19 18.22 1.26
C ALA A 357 4.33 17.80 0.06
N LYS A 358 4.72 18.19 -1.16
CA LYS A 358 4.03 17.82 -2.39
C LYS A 358 4.12 16.31 -2.66
N GLY A 359 5.28 15.71 -2.43
CA GLY A 359 5.50 14.27 -2.60
C GLY A 359 4.68 13.46 -1.60
N ILE A 360 4.57 13.91 -0.34
CA ILE A 360 3.75 13.26 0.68
C ILE A 360 2.27 13.28 0.25
N MET A 361 1.74 14.44 -0.14
CA MET A 361 0.36 14.56 -0.63
C MET A 361 0.11 13.71 -1.89
N GLN A 362 1.10 13.57 -2.76
CA GLN A 362 1.01 12.72 -3.96
C GLN A 362 0.93 11.22 -3.59
N LEU A 363 1.71 10.73 -2.63
CA LEU A 363 1.67 9.34 -2.18
C LEU A 363 0.32 9.01 -1.52
N ILE A 364 -0.19 9.89 -0.67
CA ILE A 364 -1.51 9.74 -0.02
C ILE A 364 -2.61 9.62 -1.10
N ARG A 365 -2.59 10.48 -2.12
CA ARG A 365 -3.56 10.44 -3.23
C ARG A 365 -3.45 9.14 -4.04
N GLN A 366 -2.26 8.57 -4.17
CA GLN A 366 -2.03 7.33 -4.90
C GLN A 366 -2.48 6.10 -4.12
N ALA A 367 -2.16 6.02 -2.82
CA ALA A 367 -2.50 4.90 -1.96
C ALA A 367 -3.98 4.90 -1.51
N GLU A 368 -4.60 6.09 -1.41
CA GLU A 368 -5.97 6.31 -0.91
C GLU A 368 -6.22 5.67 0.47
N PRO A 369 -5.40 5.98 1.50
CA PRO A 369 -5.58 5.41 2.82
C PRO A 369 -6.85 5.93 3.50
N ARG A 370 -7.37 5.15 4.46
CA ARG A 370 -8.49 5.58 5.32
C ARG A 370 -8.03 6.53 6.42
N ASN A 371 -6.83 6.32 6.94
CA ASN A 371 -6.19 7.13 7.98
C ASN A 371 -4.72 7.34 7.64
N VAL A 372 -4.14 8.45 8.12
CA VAL A 372 -2.72 8.77 7.98
C VAL A 372 -2.10 8.97 9.36
N LEU A 373 -0.88 8.49 9.55
CA LEU A 373 -0.08 8.75 10.75
C LEU A 373 1.29 9.24 10.34
N LEU A 374 1.66 10.41 10.85
CA LEU A 374 2.93 11.05 10.58
C LEU A 374 3.97 10.63 11.61
N VAL A 375 5.17 10.33 11.14
CA VAL A 375 6.35 10.04 11.94
C VAL A 375 7.58 10.71 11.32
N HIS A 376 8.73 10.61 11.95
CA HIS A 376 10.01 11.04 11.41
C HIS A 376 9.99 12.50 10.93
N GLY A 377 9.65 13.43 11.82
CA GLY A 377 9.57 14.85 11.53
C GLY A 377 9.51 15.72 12.78
N GLU A 378 9.71 17.00 12.61
CA GLU A 378 9.63 17.97 13.72
C GLU A 378 8.15 18.29 14.03
N ALA A 379 7.74 18.19 15.29
CA ALA A 379 6.35 18.35 15.75
C ALA A 379 5.60 19.55 15.14
N LYS A 380 6.23 20.74 15.14
CA LYS A 380 5.59 21.96 14.59
C LYS A 380 5.34 21.87 13.08
N LYS A 381 6.23 21.24 12.34
CA LYS A 381 6.11 21.05 10.88
C LYS A 381 5.09 19.96 10.57
N MET A 382 5.06 18.91 11.40
CA MET A 382 4.08 17.82 11.29
C MET A 382 2.66 18.33 11.52
N GLU A 383 2.44 19.20 12.51
CA GLU A 383 1.14 19.79 12.80
C GLU A 383 0.58 20.57 11.59
N PHE A 384 1.43 21.34 10.91
CA PHE A 384 1.04 22.04 9.69
C PHE A 384 0.62 21.05 8.58
N LEU A 385 1.41 19.98 8.39
CA LEU A 385 1.13 18.96 7.38
C LEU A 385 -0.15 18.18 7.71
N ARG A 386 -0.36 17.84 8.99
CA ARG A 386 -1.57 17.17 9.50
C ARG A 386 -2.83 17.93 9.06
N GLN A 387 -2.89 19.22 9.38
CA GLN A 387 -4.03 20.07 9.01
C GLN A 387 -4.27 20.11 7.49
N LYS A 388 -3.20 20.11 6.69
CA LYS A 388 -3.33 20.08 5.22
C LYS A 388 -3.85 18.75 4.70
N ILE A 389 -3.41 17.63 5.27
CA ILE A 389 -3.89 16.29 4.91
C ILE A 389 -5.38 16.16 5.24
N GLU A 390 -5.79 16.53 6.46
CA GLU A 390 -7.19 16.48 6.89
C GLU A 390 -8.09 17.36 6.01
N GLN A 391 -7.62 18.57 5.64
CA GLN A 391 -8.35 19.49 4.78
C GLN A 391 -8.51 18.96 3.34
N GLU A 392 -7.46 18.35 2.77
CA GLU A 392 -7.47 17.96 1.35
C GLU A 392 -8.09 16.59 1.11
N PHE A 393 -7.85 15.62 2.00
CA PHE A 393 -8.26 14.23 1.80
C PHE A 393 -9.46 13.83 2.66
N HIS A 394 -9.87 14.64 3.63
CA HIS A 394 -10.97 14.35 4.56
C HIS A 394 -10.76 13.02 5.32
N VAL A 395 -9.52 12.69 5.67
CA VAL A 395 -9.12 11.53 6.45
C VAL A 395 -8.55 11.99 7.78
N SER A 396 -8.66 11.15 8.82
CA SER A 396 -8.01 11.43 10.11
C SER A 396 -6.50 11.33 9.97
N CYS A 397 -5.78 12.30 10.54
CA CYS A 397 -4.33 12.34 10.52
C CYS A 397 -3.76 12.46 11.93
N PHE A 398 -2.91 11.53 12.32
CA PHE A 398 -2.32 11.39 13.65
C PHE A 398 -0.83 11.72 13.63
N MET A 399 -0.30 12.17 14.76
CA MET A 399 1.14 12.45 14.93
C MET A 399 1.57 12.17 16.38
N PRO A 400 1.62 10.90 16.80
CA PRO A 400 1.96 10.56 18.18
C PRO A 400 3.40 10.92 18.54
N ALA A 401 3.60 11.32 19.79
CA ALA A 401 4.93 11.45 20.38
C ALA A 401 5.53 10.08 20.67
N ASN A 402 6.84 10.04 20.97
CA ASN A 402 7.49 8.80 21.41
C ASN A 402 6.82 8.28 22.69
N GLY A 403 6.45 7.01 22.70
CA GLY A 403 5.75 6.36 23.81
C GLY A 403 4.23 6.59 23.85
N GLU A 404 3.68 7.43 23.00
CA GLU A 404 2.24 7.65 22.89
C GLU A 404 1.61 6.61 21.96
N THR A 405 0.61 5.89 22.47
CA THR A 405 -0.12 4.91 21.67
C THR A 405 -1.36 5.55 21.04
N THR A 406 -1.42 5.53 19.73
CA THR A 406 -2.61 5.91 18.96
C THR A 406 -3.41 4.67 18.59
N THR A 407 -4.71 4.67 18.89
CA THR A 407 -5.64 3.61 18.50
C THR A 407 -6.52 4.07 17.35
N ILE A 408 -6.51 3.33 16.26
CA ILE A 408 -7.26 3.60 15.04
C ILE A 408 -8.30 2.50 14.87
N LEU A 409 -9.57 2.88 14.91
CA LEU A 409 -10.68 1.96 14.69
C LEU A 409 -10.76 1.61 13.20
N THR A 410 -10.84 0.32 12.91
CA THR A 410 -11.01 -0.20 11.55
C THR A 410 -12.43 -0.71 11.34
N ASN A 411 -12.84 -0.79 10.09
CA ASN A 411 -14.14 -1.36 9.78
C ASN A 411 -14.09 -2.88 9.93
N PRO A 412 -15.06 -3.49 10.61
CA PRO A 412 -15.14 -4.94 10.65
C PRO A 412 -15.32 -5.47 9.23
N CYS A 413 -14.50 -6.42 8.84
CA CYS A 413 -14.57 -7.09 7.57
C CYS A 413 -15.00 -8.53 7.80
N ILE A 414 -16.02 -8.95 7.08
CA ILE A 414 -16.46 -10.33 7.07
C ILE A 414 -15.90 -10.98 5.82
N PRO A 415 -14.97 -11.93 5.92
CA PRO A 415 -14.47 -12.64 4.75
C PRO A 415 -15.60 -13.46 4.12
N VAL A 416 -15.80 -13.32 2.83
CA VAL A 416 -16.81 -14.04 2.06
C VAL A 416 -16.13 -14.79 0.92
N ASP A 417 -16.20 -16.11 0.96
CA ASP A 417 -15.74 -16.93 -0.15
C ASP A 417 -16.73 -16.85 -1.32
N ILE A 418 -16.22 -16.56 -2.51
CA ILE A 418 -17.04 -16.48 -3.71
C ILE A 418 -16.85 -17.74 -4.56
N SER A 419 -17.94 -18.42 -4.90
CA SER A 419 -17.84 -19.60 -5.75
C SER A 419 -17.31 -19.28 -7.15
N LEU A 420 -16.41 -20.13 -7.66
CA LEU A 420 -15.85 -19.97 -9.00
C LEU A 420 -16.92 -19.97 -10.11
N GLY A 421 -18.04 -20.69 -9.91
CA GLY A 421 -19.18 -20.70 -10.82
C GLY A 421 -19.82 -19.32 -10.94
N LEU A 422 -20.04 -18.64 -9.79
CA LEU A 422 -20.59 -17.29 -9.76
C LEU A 422 -19.64 -16.28 -10.41
N LEU A 423 -18.34 -16.35 -10.10
CA LEU A 423 -17.32 -15.49 -10.72
C LEU A 423 -17.27 -15.66 -12.24
N LYS A 424 -17.28 -16.89 -12.75
CA LYS A 424 -17.28 -17.16 -14.19
C LYS A 424 -18.54 -16.63 -14.89
N ARG A 425 -19.72 -16.79 -14.27
CA ARG A 425 -20.98 -16.27 -14.81
C ARG A 425 -20.93 -14.74 -14.91
N GLU A 426 -20.51 -14.06 -13.88
CA GLU A 426 -20.44 -12.61 -13.86
C GLU A 426 -19.38 -12.02 -14.80
N THR A 427 -18.26 -12.73 -15.01
CA THR A 427 -17.26 -12.32 -16.00
C THR A 427 -17.72 -12.56 -17.44
N ALA A 428 -18.50 -13.60 -17.70
CA ALA A 428 -19.05 -13.90 -19.03
C ALA A 428 -20.11 -12.89 -19.48
N ILE A 429 -20.92 -12.35 -18.55
CA ILE A 429 -21.97 -11.35 -18.82
C ILE A 429 -21.37 -9.94 -19.06
N GLY A 430 -20.09 -9.73 -18.79
CA GLY A 430 -19.45 -8.42 -18.71
C GLY A 430 -18.45 -8.05 -19.79
N ALA A 431 -18.59 -8.55 -21.02
CA ALA A 431 -17.71 -8.18 -22.14
C ALA A 431 -18.10 -6.84 -22.80
N ALA A 432 -18.26 -5.75 -22.02
CA ALA A 432 -18.39 -4.39 -22.53
C ALA A 432 -17.28 -3.49 -21.92
N PRO A 433 -16.68 -2.56 -22.71
CA PRO A 433 -15.42 -1.89 -22.36
C PRO A 433 -15.49 -0.73 -21.35
N ASP A 434 -16.54 -0.57 -20.55
CA ASP A 434 -16.65 0.49 -19.56
C ASP A 434 -16.18 0.05 -18.16
N ALA A 435 -14.86 -0.06 -18.01
CA ALA A 435 -14.16 -0.57 -16.81
C ALA A 435 -14.16 0.39 -15.59
N LYS A 436 -15.02 1.40 -15.50
CA LYS A 436 -14.96 2.44 -14.45
C LYS A 436 -16.10 2.44 -13.43
N LYS A 437 -17.12 1.61 -13.59
CA LYS A 437 -18.22 1.53 -12.61
C LYS A 437 -18.07 0.26 -11.76
N PRO A 438 -18.29 0.34 -10.43
CA PRO A 438 -18.32 -0.86 -9.59
C PRO A 438 -19.43 -1.77 -10.11
N LYS A 439 -19.08 -3.00 -10.47
CA LYS A 439 -20.04 -4.00 -10.94
C LYS A 439 -20.70 -4.65 -9.73
N LEU A 440 -22.00 -4.55 -9.61
CA LEU A 440 -22.77 -5.27 -8.61
C LEU A 440 -22.79 -6.75 -8.95
N MET A 441 -22.56 -7.59 -7.95
CA MET A 441 -22.63 -9.05 -8.06
C MET A 441 -23.84 -9.53 -7.27
N HIS A 442 -24.66 -10.36 -7.88
CA HIS A 442 -25.84 -10.95 -7.26
C HIS A 442 -25.63 -12.43 -6.98
N GLY A 443 -25.92 -12.84 -5.76
CA GLY A 443 -25.79 -14.24 -5.34
C GLY A 443 -26.52 -14.51 -4.03
N THR A 444 -26.53 -15.76 -3.60
CA THR A 444 -27.06 -16.19 -2.30
C THR A 444 -25.91 -16.31 -1.32
N LEU A 445 -26.02 -15.62 -0.18
CA LEU A 445 -25.05 -15.70 0.89
C LEU A 445 -25.40 -16.87 1.82
N LEU A 446 -24.53 -17.87 1.87
CA LEU A 446 -24.63 -18.99 2.79
C LEU A 446 -23.75 -18.73 4.01
N MET A 447 -24.31 -18.92 5.20
CA MET A 447 -23.58 -18.89 6.46
C MET A 447 -23.56 -20.29 7.06
N LYS A 448 -22.36 -20.83 7.27
CA LYS A 448 -22.16 -22.12 7.93
C LYS A 448 -20.90 -22.04 8.80
N ASP A 449 -20.99 -22.45 10.04
CA ASP A 449 -19.87 -22.55 11.00
C ASP A 449 -18.96 -21.30 11.03
N ASN A 450 -19.54 -20.09 11.12
CA ASN A 450 -18.88 -18.78 11.05
C ASN A 450 -18.18 -18.47 9.72
N SER A 451 -18.35 -19.28 8.68
CA SER A 451 -17.91 -18.96 7.33
C SER A 451 -19.05 -18.44 6.47
N PHE A 452 -18.74 -17.49 5.58
CA PHE A 452 -19.69 -16.90 4.64
C PHE A 452 -19.27 -17.26 3.23
N ARG A 453 -20.22 -17.77 2.43
CA ARG A 453 -19.98 -18.13 1.02
C ARG A 453 -21.04 -17.50 0.14
N LEU A 454 -20.60 -16.78 -0.90
CA LEU A 454 -21.49 -16.25 -1.93
C LEU A 454 -21.52 -17.22 -3.12
N VAL A 455 -22.69 -17.79 -3.35
CA VAL A 455 -22.90 -18.83 -4.38
C VAL A 455 -24.06 -18.44 -5.30
N SER A 456 -24.22 -19.13 -6.43
CA SER A 456 -25.42 -18.95 -7.24
C SER A 456 -26.66 -19.53 -6.53
N PRO A 457 -27.87 -19.03 -6.83
CA PRO A 457 -29.10 -19.56 -6.22
C PRO A 457 -29.23 -21.07 -6.41
N GLU A 458 -28.92 -21.60 -7.57
CA GLU A 458 -28.98 -23.04 -7.89
C GLU A 458 -27.99 -23.84 -7.03
N GLN A 459 -26.77 -23.30 -6.83
CA GLN A 459 -25.78 -23.95 -5.97
C GLN A 459 -26.21 -23.90 -4.50
N ALA A 460 -26.82 -22.79 -4.06
CA ALA A 460 -27.36 -22.67 -2.70
C ALA A 460 -28.44 -23.72 -2.43
N LEU A 461 -29.40 -23.89 -3.33
CA LEU A 461 -30.44 -24.92 -3.22
C LEU A 461 -29.85 -26.33 -3.11
N LYS A 462 -28.87 -26.62 -3.96
CA LYS A 462 -28.18 -27.92 -3.97
C LYS A 462 -27.44 -28.20 -2.65
N GLU A 463 -26.70 -27.21 -2.13
CA GLU A 463 -25.94 -27.36 -0.87
C GLU A 463 -26.83 -27.47 0.36
N LEU A 464 -28.00 -26.81 0.34
CA LEU A 464 -28.98 -26.86 1.42
C LEU A 464 -29.94 -28.07 1.30
N GLY A 465 -29.83 -28.88 0.25
CA GLY A 465 -30.74 -30.00 -0.01
C GLY A 465 -32.17 -29.56 -0.30
N LEU A 466 -32.35 -28.34 -0.79
CA LEU A 466 -33.64 -27.77 -1.16
C LEU A 466 -33.95 -28.02 -2.64
N ALA A 467 -35.22 -28.23 -2.95
CA ALA A 467 -35.69 -28.28 -4.33
C ALA A 467 -36.36 -26.94 -4.69
N GLU A 468 -36.23 -26.57 -5.96
CA GLU A 468 -36.91 -25.40 -6.49
C GLU A 468 -38.41 -25.70 -6.59
N HIS A 469 -39.25 -24.92 -5.95
CA HIS A 469 -40.71 -25.04 -6.03
C HIS A 469 -41.26 -23.92 -6.91
N GLN A 470 -41.93 -24.32 -7.97
CA GLN A 470 -42.68 -23.39 -8.79
C GLN A 470 -44.09 -23.24 -8.24
N LEU A 471 -44.44 -22.07 -7.75
CA LEU A 471 -45.81 -21.73 -7.38
C LEU A 471 -46.61 -21.54 -8.67
N ARG A 472 -47.69 -22.39 -8.83
CA ARG A 472 -48.64 -22.26 -9.90
C ARG A 472 -49.98 -21.82 -9.35
N PHE A 473 -50.57 -20.84 -10.01
CA PHE A 473 -51.91 -20.36 -9.75
C PHE A 473 -52.85 -20.92 -10.78
N THR A 474 -54.09 -21.23 -10.37
CA THR A 474 -55.17 -21.64 -11.30
C THR A 474 -56.41 -20.88 -10.89
N CYS A 475 -56.94 -20.12 -11.84
CA CYS A 475 -58.19 -19.38 -11.66
C CYS A 475 -59.28 -19.97 -12.54
N ARG A 476 -60.48 -20.13 -11.97
CA ARG A 476 -61.67 -20.54 -12.71
C ARG A 476 -62.39 -19.32 -13.27
N VAL A 477 -62.61 -19.32 -14.57
CA VAL A 477 -63.37 -18.27 -15.26
C VAL A 477 -64.58 -18.86 -15.90
N HIS A 478 -65.76 -18.35 -15.54
CA HIS A 478 -67.03 -18.76 -16.10
C HIS A 478 -67.38 -17.91 -17.32
N ILE A 479 -67.66 -18.57 -18.44
CA ILE A 479 -68.03 -17.91 -19.69
C ILE A 479 -69.41 -18.39 -20.10
N GLN A 480 -70.30 -17.46 -20.37
CA GLN A 480 -71.64 -17.73 -20.92
C GLN A 480 -71.50 -17.98 -22.42
N ASP A 481 -71.62 -19.23 -22.87
CA ASP A 481 -71.62 -19.62 -24.28
C ASP A 481 -72.41 -20.93 -24.47
N PRO A 482 -73.56 -20.92 -25.16
CA PRO A 482 -74.38 -22.06 -25.33
C PRO A 482 -73.83 -23.07 -26.36
N ARG A 483 -72.74 -22.78 -27.05
CA ARG A 483 -72.11 -23.60 -28.07
C ARG A 483 -71.41 -24.83 -27.49
N LYS A 484 -70.93 -25.70 -28.36
CA LYS A 484 -70.09 -26.83 -27.95
C LYS A 484 -68.77 -26.38 -27.44
N GLU A 485 -68.15 -27.13 -26.55
CA GLU A 485 -66.94 -26.80 -25.89
C GLU A 485 -65.77 -26.39 -26.83
N HIS A 486 -65.57 -27.16 -27.89
CA HIS A 486 -64.52 -26.89 -28.89
C HIS A 486 -64.77 -25.59 -29.67
N GLU A 487 -66.03 -25.21 -29.92
CA GLU A 487 -66.38 -23.95 -30.57
C GLU A 487 -66.09 -22.73 -29.59
N THR A 488 -66.42 -22.94 -28.32
CA THR A 488 -66.08 -21.92 -27.26
C THR A 488 -64.58 -21.70 -27.14
N VAL A 489 -63.78 -22.78 -27.10
CA VAL A 489 -62.32 -22.69 -27.06
C VAL A 489 -61.78 -21.96 -28.31
N LEU A 490 -62.26 -22.25 -29.47
CA LEU A 490 -61.82 -21.59 -30.68
C LEU A 490 -62.19 -20.10 -30.71
N ARG A 491 -63.34 -19.72 -30.15
CA ARG A 491 -63.70 -18.30 -29.93
C ARG A 491 -62.81 -17.60 -28.96
N VAL A 492 -62.50 -18.26 -27.85
CA VAL A 492 -61.54 -17.72 -26.86
C VAL A 492 -60.18 -17.52 -27.50
N TYR A 493 -59.70 -18.51 -28.28
CA TYR A 493 -58.44 -18.42 -29.00
C TYR A 493 -58.43 -17.22 -29.96
N ASN A 494 -59.46 -17.10 -30.83
CA ASN A 494 -59.54 -16.03 -31.81
C ASN A 494 -59.64 -14.63 -31.11
N HIS A 495 -60.37 -14.54 -30.02
CA HIS A 495 -60.51 -13.33 -29.22
C HIS A 495 -59.18 -12.91 -28.61
N LEU A 496 -58.48 -13.83 -27.96
CA LEU A 496 -57.18 -13.58 -27.37
C LEU A 496 -56.13 -13.20 -28.41
N LYS A 497 -56.10 -13.91 -29.55
CA LYS A 497 -55.16 -13.63 -30.66
C LYS A 497 -55.43 -12.27 -31.30
N GLY A 498 -56.69 -11.80 -31.30
CA GLY A 498 -57.06 -10.49 -31.82
C GLY A 498 -56.61 -9.31 -30.91
N ILE A 499 -56.61 -9.53 -29.59
CA ILE A 499 -56.29 -8.50 -28.61
C ILE A 499 -54.80 -8.50 -28.24
N LEU A 500 -54.22 -9.68 -28.10
CA LEU A 500 -52.84 -9.87 -27.58
C LEU A 500 -51.86 -9.98 -28.76
N LYS A 501 -51.71 -8.89 -29.54
CA LYS A 501 -50.82 -8.87 -30.71
C LYS A 501 -49.34 -9.01 -30.39
N ASP A 502 -48.94 -8.64 -29.20
CA ASP A 502 -47.55 -8.64 -28.75
C ASP A 502 -47.17 -9.93 -28.02
N TYR A 503 -48.11 -10.89 -27.85
CA TYR A 503 -47.89 -12.14 -27.13
C TYR A 503 -48.12 -13.35 -28.09
N SER A 504 -47.36 -14.42 -27.84
CA SER A 504 -47.56 -15.69 -28.58
C SER A 504 -48.80 -16.40 -28.08
N VAL A 505 -49.85 -16.45 -28.90
CA VAL A 505 -51.09 -17.17 -28.62
C VAL A 505 -51.17 -18.38 -29.51
N GLN A 506 -51.23 -19.61 -28.95
CA GLN A 506 -51.25 -20.86 -29.66
C GLN A 506 -52.44 -21.71 -29.20
N HIS A 507 -53.05 -22.41 -30.15
CA HIS A 507 -54.07 -23.46 -29.90
C HIS A 507 -53.41 -24.82 -30.02
N LEU A 508 -53.45 -25.62 -28.97
CA LEU A 508 -52.80 -26.92 -28.90
C LEU A 508 -53.73 -28.05 -29.42
N PRO A 509 -53.15 -29.20 -29.84
CA PRO A 509 -53.95 -30.34 -30.37
C PRO A 509 -54.89 -30.94 -29.32
N ASP A 510 -54.65 -30.80 -28.04
CA ASP A 510 -55.47 -31.25 -26.91
C ASP A 510 -56.69 -30.34 -26.64
N GLY A 511 -56.85 -29.27 -27.42
CA GLY A 511 -57.92 -28.29 -27.24
C GLY A 511 -57.60 -27.22 -26.18
N SER A 512 -56.40 -27.16 -25.64
CA SER A 512 -55.97 -26.08 -24.74
C SER A 512 -55.39 -24.89 -25.51
N ILE A 513 -55.35 -23.73 -24.88
CA ILE A 513 -54.73 -22.50 -25.42
C ILE A 513 -53.55 -22.14 -24.56
N THR A 514 -52.45 -21.77 -25.18
CA THR A 514 -51.32 -21.17 -24.47
C THR A 514 -51.16 -19.71 -24.86
N VAL A 515 -50.89 -18.85 -23.86
CA VAL A 515 -50.46 -17.47 -24.05
C VAL A 515 -49.12 -17.33 -23.33
N GLU A 516 -48.05 -17.31 -24.10
CA GLU A 516 -46.68 -17.49 -23.59
C GLU A 516 -46.58 -18.78 -22.75
N SER A 517 -46.33 -18.65 -21.42
CA SER A 517 -46.26 -19.76 -20.46
C SER A 517 -47.61 -20.09 -19.79
N ILE A 518 -48.65 -19.31 -20.04
CA ILE A 518 -49.97 -19.44 -19.40
C ILE A 518 -50.83 -20.44 -20.17
N LEU A 519 -51.38 -21.41 -19.44
CA LEU A 519 -52.23 -22.45 -19.99
C LEU A 519 -53.71 -22.15 -19.67
N ILE A 520 -54.53 -22.20 -20.69
CA ILE A 520 -56.01 -22.06 -20.61
C ILE A 520 -56.64 -23.33 -21.10
N GLN A 521 -57.42 -23.99 -20.24
CA GLN A 521 -58.12 -25.26 -20.55
C GLN A 521 -59.59 -25.13 -20.26
N ALA A 522 -60.43 -25.65 -21.14
CA ALA A 522 -61.85 -25.81 -20.86
C ALA A 522 -62.09 -27.06 -20.02
N THR A 523 -63.03 -26.99 -19.06
CA THR A 523 -63.44 -28.14 -18.29
C THR A 523 -64.90 -28.51 -18.57
N ALA A 524 -65.18 -29.80 -18.66
CA ALA A 524 -66.50 -30.34 -19.00
C ALA A 524 -67.51 -30.20 -17.83
N HIS A 525 -67.16 -29.67 -16.67
CA HIS A 525 -68.03 -29.56 -15.50
C HIS A 525 -68.60 -28.15 -15.35
N SER A 526 -69.80 -27.94 -15.88
CA SER A 526 -70.66 -26.81 -15.51
C SER A 526 -72.03 -27.36 -15.10
N GLU A 527 -72.54 -26.89 -13.98
CA GLU A 527 -73.86 -27.28 -13.45
C GLU A 527 -75.01 -26.67 -14.23
N ASP A 528 -74.76 -25.66 -15.05
CA ASP A 528 -75.73 -24.96 -15.90
C ASP A 528 -75.52 -25.21 -17.42
N GLN A 529 -76.62 -25.52 -18.09
CA GLN A 529 -76.62 -25.58 -19.55
C GLN A 529 -76.38 -24.18 -20.16
N GLY A 530 -75.18 -23.94 -20.73
CA GLY A 530 -74.81 -22.69 -21.34
C GLY A 530 -73.63 -21.99 -20.71
N THR A 531 -73.18 -22.41 -19.51
CA THR A 531 -71.96 -21.88 -18.89
C THR A 531 -70.76 -22.81 -19.12
N LYS A 532 -69.67 -22.29 -19.56
CA LYS A 532 -68.38 -23.01 -19.70
C LYS A 532 -67.38 -22.52 -18.67
N VAL A 533 -66.58 -23.44 -18.14
CA VAL A 533 -65.54 -23.13 -17.17
C VAL A 533 -64.17 -23.25 -17.82
N LEU A 534 -63.43 -22.16 -17.81
CA LEU A 534 -62.02 -22.15 -18.22
C LEU A 534 -61.13 -22.13 -17.01
N LEU A 535 -60.11 -22.99 -17.00
CA LEU A 535 -59.02 -22.96 -16.03
C LEU A 535 -57.84 -22.20 -16.64
N VAL A 536 -57.49 -21.09 -16.07
CA VAL A 536 -56.32 -20.29 -16.44
C VAL A 536 -55.23 -20.56 -15.44
N SER A 537 -54.13 -21.14 -15.88
CA SER A 537 -53.02 -21.55 -14.98
C SER A 537 -51.73 -20.85 -15.38
N TRP A 538 -51.06 -20.26 -14.42
CA TRP A 538 -49.79 -19.54 -14.62
C TRP A 538 -48.84 -19.77 -13.44
N THR A 539 -47.56 -19.44 -13.66
CA THR A 539 -46.54 -19.43 -12.61
C THR A 539 -46.48 -18.05 -11.91
N TYR A 540 -45.88 -17.96 -10.71
CA TYR A 540 -45.70 -16.68 -10.03
C TYR A 540 -44.97 -15.62 -10.87
N GLN A 541 -44.08 -16.06 -11.75
CA GLN A 541 -43.33 -15.15 -12.63
C GLN A 541 -44.23 -14.46 -13.67
N ASP A 542 -45.38 -15.09 -14.01
CA ASP A 542 -46.32 -14.59 -15.01
C ASP A 542 -47.61 -14.01 -14.36
N GLU A 543 -47.55 -13.65 -13.07
CA GLU A 543 -48.70 -13.19 -12.28
C GLU A 543 -49.44 -12.02 -12.93
N GLU A 544 -48.70 -11.02 -13.43
CA GLU A 544 -49.30 -9.84 -14.07
C GLU A 544 -50.09 -10.22 -15.31
N LEU A 545 -49.50 -11.03 -16.17
CA LEU A 545 -50.16 -11.50 -17.43
C LEU A 545 -51.31 -12.46 -17.11
N GLY A 546 -51.15 -13.36 -16.12
CA GLY A 546 -52.17 -14.28 -15.67
C GLY A 546 -53.40 -13.58 -15.11
N SER A 547 -53.18 -12.59 -14.24
CA SER A 547 -54.23 -11.75 -13.70
C SER A 547 -54.93 -10.91 -14.78
N TYR A 548 -54.18 -10.36 -15.72
CA TYR A 548 -54.72 -9.63 -16.87
C TYR A 548 -55.59 -10.50 -17.75
N LEU A 549 -55.13 -11.70 -18.14
CA LEU A 549 -55.89 -12.67 -18.95
C LEU A 549 -57.17 -13.11 -18.23
N THR A 550 -57.09 -13.38 -16.94
CA THR A 550 -58.27 -13.73 -16.12
C THR A 550 -59.30 -12.61 -16.12
N SER A 551 -58.86 -11.36 -15.96
CA SER A 551 -59.72 -10.17 -16.00
C SER A 551 -60.36 -9.98 -17.40
N LEU A 552 -59.58 -10.19 -18.45
CA LEU A 552 -60.03 -10.09 -19.81
C LEU A 552 -61.15 -11.12 -20.13
N LEU A 553 -60.93 -12.38 -19.76
CA LEU A 553 -61.87 -13.46 -19.97
C LEU A 553 -63.16 -13.29 -19.13
N LYS A 554 -63.08 -12.74 -17.93
CA LYS A 554 -64.23 -12.42 -17.10
C LYS A 554 -65.13 -11.33 -17.69
N LYS A 555 -64.61 -10.44 -18.52
CA LYS A 555 -65.42 -9.43 -19.24
C LYS A 555 -66.32 -10.02 -20.34
N GLY A 556 -66.15 -11.32 -20.64
CA GLY A 556 -66.93 -12.04 -21.61
C GLY A 556 -66.39 -11.95 -23.04
N LEU A 557 -66.79 -12.90 -23.87
CA LEU A 557 -66.47 -12.92 -25.30
C LEU A 557 -67.39 -11.93 -26.05
N PRO A 558 -66.87 -11.20 -27.05
CA PRO A 558 -67.73 -10.31 -27.84
C PRO A 558 -68.89 -11.10 -28.48
N GLN A 559 -70.08 -10.53 -28.37
CA GLN A 559 -71.22 -11.10 -29.04
C GLN A 559 -70.93 -11.13 -30.57
N SER A 560 -71.02 -12.33 -31.18
CA SER A 560 -70.94 -12.41 -32.60
C SER A 560 -72.12 -11.67 -33.18
N THR A 561 -71.88 -10.62 -33.92
CA THR A 561 -72.89 -10.12 -34.87
C THR A 561 -73.31 -11.24 -35.80
N PRO A 562 -74.65 -11.43 -36.08
CA PRO A 562 -75.18 -12.52 -36.84
C PRO A 562 -74.59 -12.61 -38.23
#